data_39d1f022f28be611b0c59cc92d1aba40
#
_entry.id   39d1f022f28be611b0c59cc92d1aba40
#
_cell.length_a   1.000
_cell.length_b   1.000
_cell.length_c   1.000
_cell.angle_alpha   90.00
_cell.angle_beta   90.00
_cell.angle_gamma   90.00
#
_symmetry.space_group_name_H-M   'P 1'
#
loop_
_entity.id
_entity.type
_entity.pdbx_description
1 polymer ?
#
loop_
_entity_poly.entity_id
_entity_poly.type
_entity_poly.pdbx_seq_one_letter_code
_entity_poly.pdbx_strand_id
1 'polypeptide(L)'
;GASISLTMRGNRSLKADNNPLVLVDGIDYGSFVDINPTDIESIEVLKDISSTAIYGTKGANGVIIITTKSGAKGQKTKIDFNAYVSIKNKAKYPRMMNGEEYAQLKREAYRTTNSAAPDQYMDDALIFNAEELEYLEKGYWVDWQDLLLGTGITQNYEISMSGGTEKTSYSLSFGFQDDKGLLKNDVLKRYNGRISLDHKINKIFNV
;
A
#
# COMPACT_ATOMS: atom_id res chain seq x y z
N GLY A 1 -9.74 0.34 -0.64
CA GLY A 1 -8.48 1.01 -0.40
C GLY A 1 -7.81 0.46 0.83
N ALA A 2 -6.50 0.25 0.79
CA ALA A 2 -5.76 -0.19 1.96
C ALA A 2 -5.76 0.94 3.01
N SER A 3 -6.29 0.67 4.21
CA SER A 3 -6.14 1.58 5.35
C SER A 3 -4.80 1.28 6.02
N ILE A 4 -3.92 2.27 6.06
CA ILE A 4 -2.68 2.18 6.85
C ILE A 4 -3.00 2.73 8.24
N SER A 5 -2.91 1.90 9.27
CA SER A 5 -2.99 2.32 10.66
C SER A 5 -1.59 2.63 11.17
N LEU A 6 -1.38 3.85 11.65
CA LEU A 6 -0.16 4.28 12.32
C LEU A 6 -0.40 4.38 13.82
N THR A 7 0.42 3.69 14.57
CA THR A 7 0.36 3.75 16.03
C THR A 7 1.70 4.24 16.58
N MET A 8 1.71 5.33 17.35
CA MET A 8 2.96 5.92 17.87
C MET A 8 3.25 5.52 19.32
N ARG A 9 2.23 5.27 20.13
CA ARG A 9 2.35 4.96 21.59
C ARG A 9 1.61 3.69 21.99
N GLY A 10 1.29 2.78 21.05
CA GLY A 10 0.42 1.64 21.28
C GLY A 10 -1.07 2.02 21.39
N ASN A 11 -1.94 1.03 21.42
CA ASN A 11 -3.37 1.24 21.56
C ASN A 11 -3.69 1.65 23.01
N ARG A 12 -4.14 2.87 23.19
CA ARG A 12 -4.54 3.42 24.50
C ARG A 12 -6.03 3.31 24.74
N SER A 13 -6.84 3.23 23.71
CA SER A 13 -8.28 3.09 23.77
C SER A 13 -8.77 1.92 22.94
N LEU A 14 -9.74 1.19 23.49
CA LEU A 14 -10.43 0.10 22.79
C LEU A 14 -11.55 0.61 21.86
N LYS A 15 -12.01 1.85 22.05
CA LYS A 15 -13.16 2.43 21.34
C LYS A 15 -12.85 3.74 20.60
N ALA A 16 -11.76 4.44 20.96
CA ALA A 16 -11.37 5.69 20.30
C ALA A 16 -10.30 5.44 19.26
N ASP A 17 -10.22 6.33 18.28
CA ASP A 17 -9.17 6.33 17.28
C ASP A 17 -7.80 6.52 17.95
N ASN A 18 -6.85 5.64 17.64
CA ASN A 18 -5.49 5.68 18.15
C ASN A 18 -4.50 6.27 17.12
N ASN A 19 -5.00 6.78 16.01
CA ASN A 19 -4.15 7.37 14.97
C ASN A 19 -3.58 8.72 15.44
N PRO A 20 -2.33 9.05 15.08
CA PRO A 20 -1.78 10.38 15.32
C PRO A 20 -2.47 11.42 14.42
N LEU A 21 -2.45 12.66 14.86
CA LEU A 21 -2.85 13.79 14.03
C LEU A 21 -1.82 13.97 12.90
N VAL A 22 -2.27 14.03 11.67
CA VAL A 22 -1.41 14.27 10.50
C VAL A 22 -1.67 15.67 9.98
N LEU A 23 -0.64 16.51 10.00
CA LEU A 23 -0.66 17.86 9.45
C LEU A 23 0.20 17.92 8.21
N VAL A 24 -0.36 18.46 7.13
CA VAL A 24 0.36 18.73 5.88
C VAL A 24 0.37 20.24 5.67
N ASP A 25 1.56 20.84 5.71
CA ASP A 25 1.74 22.29 5.65
C ASP A 25 0.84 23.05 6.67
N GLY A 26 0.66 22.45 7.87
CA GLY A 26 -0.15 23.00 8.94
C GLY A 26 -1.64 22.71 8.85
N ILE A 27 -2.13 22.03 7.83
CA ILE A 27 -3.54 21.65 7.64
C ILE A 27 -3.77 20.21 8.09
N ASP A 28 -4.83 19.96 8.86
CA ASP A 28 -5.26 18.61 9.28
C ASP A 28 -5.72 17.81 8.04
N TYR A 29 -4.98 16.76 7.70
CA TYR A 29 -5.18 16.02 6.46
C TYR A 29 -5.86 14.66 6.64
N GLY A 30 -6.07 14.24 7.89
CA GLY A 30 -6.73 12.98 8.23
C GLY A 30 -5.95 11.71 7.85
N SER A 31 -5.28 11.68 6.70
CA SER A 31 -4.48 10.52 6.24
C SER A 31 -3.33 11.00 5.35
N PHE A 32 -2.12 10.44 5.54
CA PHE A 32 -0.96 10.76 4.71
C PHE A 32 -0.79 9.82 3.50
N VAL A 33 -1.64 8.81 3.37
CA VAL A 33 -1.56 7.79 2.28
C VAL A 33 -1.70 8.42 0.89
N ASP A 34 -2.37 9.56 0.80
CA ASP A 34 -2.66 10.23 -0.47
C ASP A 34 -1.58 11.24 -0.89
N ILE A 35 -0.56 11.47 -0.04
CA ILE A 35 0.53 12.38 -0.36
C ILE A 35 1.56 11.65 -1.19
N ASN A 36 1.99 12.28 -2.29
CA ASN A 36 3.10 11.74 -3.06
C ASN A 36 4.41 11.89 -2.24
N PRO A 37 5.13 10.81 -1.94
CA PRO A 37 6.38 10.88 -1.17
C PRO A 37 7.42 11.83 -1.76
N THR A 38 7.42 12.00 -3.06
CA THR A 38 8.37 12.88 -3.76
C THR A 38 8.08 14.36 -3.57
N ASP A 39 6.84 14.73 -3.20
CA ASP A 39 6.47 16.09 -2.82
C ASP A 39 6.87 16.45 -1.37
N ILE A 40 7.31 15.48 -0.58
CA ILE A 40 7.67 15.69 0.81
C ILE A 40 9.08 16.27 0.91
N GLU A 41 9.23 17.34 1.66
CA GLU A 41 10.51 17.93 2.03
C GLU A 41 11.01 17.37 3.36
N SER A 42 10.13 17.36 4.39
CA SER A 42 10.44 16.81 5.71
C SER A 42 9.24 16.20 6.38
N ILE A 43 9.50 15.25 7.27
CA ILE A 43 8.52 14.66 8.17
C ILE A 43 9.05 14.81 9.60
N GLU A 44 8.28 15.50 10.43
CA GLU A 44 8.56 15.65 11.85
C GLU A 44 7.53 14.90 12.68
N VAL A 45 8.00 14.19 13.69
CA VAL A 45 7.16 13.36 14.54
C VAL A 45 7.22 13.88 15.97
N LEU A 46 6.14 14.51 16.43
CA LEU A 46 6.03 15.03 17.79
C LEU A 46 5.41 13.96 18.71
N LYS A 47 6.23 13.45 19.61
CA LYS A 47 5.82 12.40 20.56
C LYS A 47 5.61 12.94 21.97
N ASP A 48 6.25 14.05 22.33
CA ASP A 48 6.23 14.58 23.69
C ASP A 48 4.95 15.37 23.96
N ILE A 49 4.45 15.27 25.20
CA ILE A 49 3.24 15.96 25.63
C ILE A 49 3.39 17.47 25.50
N SER A 50 4.56 18.01 25.80
CA SER A 50 4.85 19.45 25.71
C SER A 50 4.77 19.96 24.26
N SER A 51 5.30 19.19 23.29
CA SER A 51 5.27 19.57 21.89
C SER A 51 3.90 19.37 21.22
N THR A 52 3.10 18.42 21.73
CA THR A 52 1.75 18.14 21.20
C THR A 52 0.65 18.97 21.88
N ALA A 53 0.95 19.67 22.99
CA ALA A 53 -0.03 20.45 23.75
C ALA A 53 -0.74 21.53 22.93
N ILE A 54 -0.04 22.14 21.97
CA ILE A 54 -0.59 23.18 21.09
C ILE A 54 -1.72 22.65 20.18
N TYR A 55 -1.79 21.34 19.97
CA TYR A 55 -2.81 20.70 19.13
C TYR A 55 -4.00 20.15 19.95
N GLY A 56 -3.99 20.38 21.28
CA GLY A 56 -5.07 19.98 22.17
C GLY A 56 -5.30 18.47 22.19
N THR A 57 -6.57 18.08 22.31
CA THR A 57 -6.97 16.65 22.37
C THR A 57 -6.64 15.84 21.11
N LYS A 58 -6.61 16.49 19.94
CA LYS A 58 -6.22 15.84 18.68
C LYS A 58 -4.76 15.39 18.68
N GLY A 59 -3.87 16.09 19.41
CA GLY A 59 -2.47 15.74 19.56
C GLY A 59 -2.17 14.64 20.58
N ALA A 60 -3.18 14.13 21.30
CA ALA A 60 -2.98 13.18 22.40
C ALA A 60 -2.29 11.88 21.98
N ASN A 61 -2.50 11.42 20.75
CA ASN A 61 -1.88 10.23 20.18
C ASN A 61 -0.55 10.50 19.47
N GLY A 62 -0.07 11.75 19.50
CA GLY A 62 1.08 12.25 18.76
C GLY A 62 0.68 13.05 17.54
N VAL A 63 1.63 13.78 16.97
CA VAL A 63 1.42 14.62 15.78
C VAL A 63 2.52 14.32 14.77
N ILE A 64 2.12 14.11 13.52
CA ILE A 64 3.02 13.99 12.37
C ILE A 64 2.86 15.26 11.56
N ILE A 65 3.95 16.00 11.42
CA ILE A 65 3.99 17.22 10.61
C ILE A 65 4.73 16.88 9.32
N ILE A 66 4.06 17.04 8.22
CA ILE A 66 4.62 16.86 6.88
C ILE A 66 4.76 18.22 6.25
N THR A 67 5.99 18.59 5.95
CA THR A 67 6.29 19.79 5.16
C THR A 67 6.54 19.37 3.73
N THR A 68 5.86 20.02 2.81
CA THR A 68 6.01 19.69 1.39
C THR A 68 6.97 20.66 0.71
N LYS A 69 7.56 20.20 -0.37
CA LYS A 69 8.48 21.01 -1.19
C LYS A 69 7.79 22.28 -1.68
N SER A 70 8.40 23.39 -1.42
CA SER A 70 7.97 24.70 -1.87
C SER A 70 9.07 25.39 -2.66
N GLY A 71 8.73 26.36 -3.49
CA GLY A 71 9.70 27.23 -4.14
C GLY A 71 10.31 28.21 -3.13
N ALA A 72 11.56 28.56 -3.29
CA ALA A 72 12.19 29.61 -2.50
C ALA A 72 12.13 30.96 -3.21
N LYS A 73 11.89 32.04 -2.45
CA LYS A 73 11.91 33.41 -2.96
C LYS A 73 13.29 33.77 -3.53
N GLY A 74 13.34 34.37 -4.71
CA GLY A 74 14.59 34.70 -5.41
C GLY A 74 15.27 33.52 -6.11
N GLN A 75 14.69 32.33 -6.06
CA GLN A 75 15.22 31.13 -6.70
C GLN A 75 14.88 31.13 -8.20
N LYS A 76 15.86 30.82 -9.05
CA LYS A 76 15.61 30.52 -10.46
C LYS A 76 14.72 29.30 -10.58
N THR A 77 13.89 29.29 -11.60
CA THR A 77 13.03 28.14 -11.91
C THR A 77 13.88 26.88 -12.07
N LYS A 78 13.52 25.85 -11.31
CA LYS A 78 14.11 24.52 -11.37
C LYS A 78 13.02 23.54 -11.81
N ILE A 79 13.35 22.68 -12.75
CA ILE A 79 12.47 21.60 -13.22
C ILE A 79 13.16 20.30 -12.89
N ASP A 80 12.47 19.43 -12.17
CA ASP A 80 12.93 18.10 -11.84
C ASP A 80 11.99 17.07 -12.48
N PHE A 81 12.58 16.05 -13.09
CA PHE A 81 11.85 14.90 -13.61
C PHE A 81 12.38 13.63 -13.00
N ASN A 82 11.47 12.85 -12.41
CA ASN A 82 11.77 11.55 -11.82
C ASN A 82 10.96 10.46 -12.51
N ALA A 83 11.61 9.37 -12.86
CA ALA A 83 10.92 8.19 -13.37
C ALA A 83 11.59 6.93 -12.84
N TYR A 84 10.79 5.95 -12.46
CA TYR A 84 11.31 4.61 -12.15
C TYR A 84 10.33 3.53 -12.60
N VAL A 85 10.91 2.36 -12.89
CA VAL A 85 10.18 1.13 -13.16
C VAL A 85 10.62 0.08 -12.18
N SER A 86 9.68 -0.58 -11.53
CA SER A 86 9.93 -1.69 -10.60
C SER A 86 9.24 -2.93 -11.09
N ILE A 87 9.95 -4.05 -11.07
CA ILE A 87 9.42 -5.37 -11.41
C ILE A 87 9.22 -6.15 -10.12
N LYS A 88 8.00 -6.61 -9.91
CA LYS A 88 7.61 -7.42 -8.76
C LYS A 88 7.50 -8.87 -9.22
N ASN A 89 8.31 -9.74 -8.65
CA ASN A 89 8.22 -11.17 -8.89
C ASN A 89 7.76 -11.88 -7.63
N LYS A 90 7.11 -13.03 -7.81
CA LYS A 90 6.78 -13.91 -6.70
C LYS A 90 8.07 -14.29 -5.97
N ALA A 91 8.12 -14.05 -4.66
CA ALA A 91 9.16 -14.58 -3.79
C ALA A 91 9.00 -16.10 -3.67
N LYS A 92 9.71 -16.76 -2.76
CA LYS A 92 9.57 -18.19 -2.54
C LYS A 92 8.19 -18.48 -1.91
N TYR A 93 7.33 -19.17 -2.63
CA TYR A 93 6.08 -19.71 -2.08
C TYR A 93 6.25 -21.15 -1.63
N PRO A 94 5.49 -21.62 -0.63
CA PRO A 94 5.38 -23.04 -0.33
C PRO A 94 4.92 -23.79 -1.59
N ARG A 95 5.52 -24.95 -1.84
CA ARG A 95 5.04 -25.82 -2.90
C ARG A 95 3.63 -26.29 -2.57
N MET A 96 2.70 -26.05 -3.44
CA MET A 96 1.35 -26.62 -3.32
C MET A 96 1.36 -28.06 -3.85
N MET A 97 0.41 -28.86 -3.35
CA MET A 97 0.19 -30.21 -3.85
C MET A 97 -0.31 -30.15 -5.30
N ASN A 98 0.15 -31.07 -6.11
CA ASN A 98 -0.48 -31.34 -7.39
C ASN A 98 -1.76 -32.17 -7.19
N GLY A 99 -2.50 -32.41 -8.29
CA GLY A 99 -3.77 -33.14 -8.20
C GLY A 99 -3.62 -34.58 -7.66
N GLU A 100 -2.54 -35.26 -8.01
CA GLU A 100 -2.26 -36.62 -7.56
C GLU A 100 -1.89 -36.67 -6.08
N GLU A 101 -1.04 -35.75 -5.63
CA GLU A 101 -0.69 -35.61 -4.21
C GLU A 101 -1.91 -35.25 -3.35
N TYR A 102 -2.80 -34.39 -3.86
CA TYR A 102 -4.06 -34.06 -3.21
C TYR A 102 -4.99 -35.28 -3.11
N ALA A 103 -5.11 -36.05 -4.21
CA ALA A 103 -5.92 -37.26 -4.23
C ALA A 103 -5.41 -38.29 -3.23
N GLN A 104 -4.07 -38.48 -3.15
CA GLN A 104 -3.47 -39.36 -2.18
C GLN A 104 -3.72 -38.91 -0.74
N LEU A 105 -3.58 -37.59 -0.45
CA LEU A 105 -3.89 -37.06 0.88
C LEU A 105 -5.34 -37.32 1.25
N LYS A 106 -6.28 -37.16 0.31
CA LYS A 106 -7.70 -37.40 0.53
C LYS A 106 -7.98 -38.86 0.82
N ARG A 107 -7.36 -39.79 0.05
CA ARG A 107 -7.44 -41.24 0.31
C ARG A 107 -6.90 -41.61 1.71
N GLU A 108 -5.76 -41.06 2.12
CA GLU A 108 -5.20 -41.24 3.44
C GLU A 108 -6.09 -40.71 4.54
N ALA A 109 -6.68 -39.52 4.38
CA ALA A 109 -7.60 -38.95 5.35
C ALA A 109 -8.83 -39.86 5.57
N TYR A 110 -9.42 -40.39 4.48
CA TYR A 110 -10.54 -41.34 4.59
C TYR A 110 -10.13 -42.67 5.17
N ARG A 111 -8.95 -43.22 4.84
CA ARG A 111 -8.41 -44.43 5.42
C ARG A 111 -8.31 -44.31 6.94
N THR A 112 -7.72 -43.24 7.46
CA THR A 112 -7.53 -43.04 8.90
C THR A 112 -8.83 -42.83 9.69
N THR A 113 -9.90 -42.39 9.03
CA THR A 113 -11.22 -42.23 9.65
C THR A 113 -12.10 -43.47 9.54
N ASN A 114 -11.71 -44.48 8.74
CA ASN A 114 -12.44 -45.74 8.61
C ASN A 114 -12.09 -46.70 9.76
N SER A 115 -12.86 -46.60 10.83
CA SER A 115 -12.65 -47.45 12.03
C SER A 115 -12.89 -48.95 11.77
N ALA A 116 -13.60 -49.33 10.71
CA ALA A 116 -13.90 -50.72 10.40
C ALA A 116 -12.74 -51.45 9.68
N ALA A 117 -11.93 -50.71 8.90
CA ALA A 117 -10.80 -51.23 8.14
C ALA A 117 -9.70 -50.18 8.01
N PRO A 118 -8.97 -49.86 9.09
CA PRO A 118 -8.02 -48.74 9.10
C PRO A 118 -6.79 -48.94 8.19
N ASP A 119 -6.52 -50.19 7.80
CA ASP A 119 -5.38 -50.54 6.93
C ASP A 119 -5.74 -50.68 5.44
N GLN A 120 -7.01 -50.42 5.09
CA GLN A 120 -7.48 -50.50 3.71
C GLN A 120 -7.94 -49.14 3.18
N TYR A 121 -7.57 -48.84 1.93
CA TYR A 121 -8.13 -47.70 1.22
C TYR A 121 -9.58 -48.00 0.83
N MET A 122 -10.40 -46.99 0.96
CA MET A 122 -11.79 -46.99 0.44
C MET A 122 -11.77 -46.84 -1.08
N ASP A 123 -12.85 -47.31 -1.73
CA ASP A 123 -13.05 -47.10 -3.15
C ASP A 123 -13.13 -45.57 -3.45
N ASP A 124 -12.44 -45.15 -4.49
CA ASP A 124 -12.40 -43.76 -4.92
C ASP A 124 -13.79 -43.20 -5.18
N ALA A 125 -14.74 -44.01 -5.62
CA ALA A 125 -16.15 -43.61 -5.81
C ALA A 125 -16.87 -43.21 -4.51
N LEU A 126 -16.33 -43.62 -3.35
CA LEU A 126 -16.84 -43.21 -2.03
C LEU A 126 -16.12 -41.97 -1.45
N ILE A 127 -14.94 -41.66 -1.98
CA ILE A 127 -14.08 -40.58 -1.52
C ILE A 127 -14.27 -39.29 -2.36
N PHE A 128 -14.38 -39.46 -3.67
CA PHE A 128 -14.44 -38.37 -4.62
C PHE A 128 -15.85 -38.24 -5.21
N ASN A 129 -16.25 -37.02 -5.54
CA ASN A 129 -17.45 -36.80 -6.32
C ASN A 129 -17.24 -37.15 -7.82
N ALA A 130 -18.32 -37.20 -8.57
CA ALA A 130 -18.26 -37.61 -9.99
C ALA A 130 -17.35 -36.71 -10.84
N GLU A 131 -17.31 -35.40 -10.57
CA GLU A 131 -16.48 -34.43 -11.27
C GLU A 131 -14.99 -34.60 -10.91
N GLU A 132 -14.69 -34.82 -9.64
CA GLU A 132 -13.33 -35.13 -9.18
C GLU A 132 -12.80 -36.42 -9.78
N LEU A 133 -13.62 -37.47 -9.88
CA LEU A 133 -13.23 -38.74 -10.53
C LEU A 133 -12.91 -38.54 -12.00
N GLU A 134 -13.72 -37.80 -12.74
CA GLU A 134 -13.47 -37.48 -14.13
C GLU A 134 -12.15 -36.75 -14.33
N TYR A 135 -11.82 -35.80 -13.45
CA TYR A 135 -10.53 -35.08 -13.52
C TYR A 135 -9.34 -35.95 -13.14
N LEU A 136 -9.51 -36.85 -12.16
CA LEU A 136 -8.48 -37.82 -11.81
C LEU A 136 -8.17 -38.79 -12.95
N GLU A 137 -9.20 -39.33 -13.59
CA GLU A 137 -9.07 -40.23 -14.75
C GLU A 137 -8.37 -39.55 -15.93
N LYS A 138 -8.67 -38.28 -16.17
CA LYS A 138 -8.06 -37.47 -17.22
C LYS A 138 -6.67 -36.96 -16.85
N GLY A 139 -6.22 -37.13 -15.60
CA GLY A 139 -4.97 -36.52 -15.11
C GLY A 139 -5.01 -34.99 -15.18
N TYR A 140 -6.19 -34.37 -15.07
CA TYR A 140 -6.39 -32.95 -15.20
C TYR A 140 -6.42 -32.28 -13.83
N TRP A 141 -5.54 -31.30 -13.64
CA TRP A 141 -5.49 -30.48 -12.44
C TRP A 141 -5.03 -29.07 -12.78
N VAL A 142 -5.37 -28.11 -11.93
CA VAL A 142 -5.10 -26.70 -12.12
C VAL A 142 -4.06 -26.23 -11.11
N ASP A 143 -2.96 -25.66 -11.60
CA ASP A 143 -2.06 -24.90 -10.75
C ASP A 143 -2.63 -23.49 -10.50
N TRP A 144 -3.30 -23.35 -9.37
CA TRP A 144 -3.92 -22.10 -8.97
C TRP A 144 -2.90 -20.96 -8.76
N GLN A 145 -1.67 -21.30 -8.37
CA GLN A 145 -0.63 -20.28 -8.21
C GLN A 145 -0.24 -19.68 -9.56
N ASP A 146 0.00 -20.50 -10.54
CA ASP A 146 0.35 -20.02 -11.89
C ASP A 146 -0.85 -19.39 -12.62
N LEU A 147 -2.06 -19.83 -12.30
CA LEU A 147 -3.27 -19.24 -12.85
C LEU A 147 -3.50 -17.83 -12.32
N LEU A 148 -3.31 -17.60 -11.02
CA LEU A 148 -3.64 -16.34 -10.34
C LEU A 148 -2.48 -15.36 -10.26
N LEU A 149 -1.26 -15.86 -10.17
CA LEU A 149 -0.07 -15.03 -9.97
C LEU A 149 0.64 -14.76 -11.29
N GLY A 150 1.14 -13.56 -11.42
CA GLY A 150 1.94 -13.11 -12.55
C GLY A 150 3.15 -12.29 -12.09
N THR A 151 3.72 -11.55 -13.02
CA THR A 151 4.74 -10.54 -12.75
C THR A 151 4.06 -9.18 -12.63
N GLY A 152 4.25 -8.51 -11.52
CA GLY A 152 3.78 -7.14 -11.34
C GLY A 152 4.79 -6.13 -11.88
N ILE A 153 4.30 -5.01 -12.37
CA ILE A 153 5.13 -3.91 -12.87
C ILE A 153 4.57 -2.62 -12.30
N THR A 154 5.43 -1.87 -11.61
CA THR A 154 5.11 -0.50 -11.17
C THR A 154 5.87 0.48 -12.03
N GLN A 155 5.18 1.43 -12.61
CA GLN A 155 5.76 2.56 -13.33
C GLN A 155 5.36 3.84 -12.62
N ASN A 156 6.34 4.70 -12.36
CA ASN A 156 6.10 6.01 -11.76
C ASN A 156 6.80 7.09 -12.56
N TYR A 157 6.09 8.15 -12.87
CA TYR A 157 6.57 9.30 -13.60
C TYR A 157 6.13 10.56 -12.86
N GLU A 158 7.06 11.45 -12.65
CA GLU A 158 6.81 12.69 -11.95
C GLU A 158 7.59 13.82 -12.57
N ILE A 159 6.91 14.95 -12.74
CA ILE A 159 7.52 16.22 -13.12
C ILE A 159 7.18 17.26 -12.06
N SER A 160 8.17 18.00 -11.62
CA SER A 160 7.97 19.13 -10.72
C SER A 160 8.72 20.37 -11.19
N MET A 161 8.15 21.51 -10.91
CA MET A 161 8.71 22.82 -11.21
C MET A 161 8.59 23.69 -9.98
N SER A 162 9.69 24.29 -9.55
CA SER A 162 9.72 25.23 -8.43
C SER A 162 10.59 26.43 -8.74
N GLY A 163 10.26 27.55 -8.13
CA GLY A 163 11.02 28.78 -8.32
C GLY A 163 10.38 29.95 -7.59
N GLY A 164 10.93 31.13 -7.78
CA GLY A 164 10.35 32.33 -7.18
C GLY A 164 11.06 33.62 -7.53
N THR A 165 10.33 34.71 -7.40
CA THR A 165 10.81 36.08 -7.40
C THR A 165 11.04 36.55 -5.96
N GLU A 166 11.46 37.77 -5.74
CA GLU A 166 11.62 38.33 -4.38
C GLU A 166 10.32 38.33 -3.55
N LYS A 167 9.16 38.39 -4.22
CA LYS A 167 7.85 38.47 -3.55
C LYS A 167 7.02 37.22 -3.68
N THR A 168 7.29 36.38 -4.68
CA THR A 168 6.44 35.22 -4.99
C THR A 168 7.31 33.98 -5.04
N SER A 169 6.90 32.90 -4.40
CA SER A 169 7.44 31.56 -4.65
C SER A 169 6.33 30.63 -5.11
N TYR A 170 6.68 29.67 -5.96
CA TYR A 170 5.75 28.71 -6.52
C TYR A 170 6.37 27.33 -6.61
N SER A 171 5.52 26.33 -6.48
CA SER A 171 5.85 24.94 -6.73
C SER A 171 4.67 24.25 -7.39
N LEU A 172 4.93 23.53 -8.47
CA LEU A 172 3.97 22.70 -9.17
C LEU A 172 4.54 21.30 -9.27
N SER A 173 3.72 20.28 -9.01
CA SER A 173 4.11 18.90 -9.29
C SER A 173 2.94 18.17 -9.95
N PHE A 174 3.30 17.22 -10.80
CA PHE A 174 2.37 16.27 -11.41
C PHE A 174 3.01 14.89 -11.42
N GLY A 175 2.28 13.91 -10.87
CA GLY A 175 2.71 12.53 -10.79
C GLY A 175 1.70 11.58 -11.41
N PHE A 176 2.21 10.55 -12.07
CA PHE A 176 1.45 9.42 -12.59
C PHE A 176 2.09 8.11 -12.14
N GLN A 177 1.30 7.25 -11.54
CA GLN A 177 1.70 5.90 -11.15
C GLN A 177 0.75 4.87 -11.78
N ASP A 178 1.32 3.87 -12.44
CA ASP A 178 0.63 2.66 -12.90
C ASP A 178 1.26 1.47 -12.15
N ASP A 179 0.50 0.88 -11.27
CA ASP A 179 0.93 -0.25 -10.42
C ASP A 179 0.11 -1.49 -10.77
N LYS A 180 0.77 -2.45 -11.38
CA LYS A 180 0.22 -3.79 -11.61
C LYS A 180 0.73 -4.72 -10.52
N GLY A 181 -0.20 -5.31 -9.78
CA GLY A 181 0.07 -6.27 -8.71
C GLY A 181 0.58 -7.62 -9.22
N LEU A 182 0.91 -8.51 -8.28
CA LEU A 182 1.24 -9.90 -8.59
C LEU A 182 0.00 -10.72 -8.96
N LEU A 183 -1.15 -10.36 -8.43
CA LEU A 183 -2.42 -10.98 -8.83
C LEU A 183 -2.82 -10.45 -10.19
N LYS A 184 -3.25 -11.35 -11.07
CA LYS A 184 -3.82 -10.97 -12.37
C LYS A 184 -5.03 -10.07 -12.14
N ASN A 185 -5.16 -9.01 -12.91
CA ASN A 185 -6.21 -7.98 -12.81
C ASN A 185 -6.13 -7.04 -11.59
N ASP A 186 -5.07 -7.12 -10.78
CA ASP A 186 -4.82 -6.12 -9.74
C ASP A 186 -4.04 -4.95 -10.35
N VAL A 187 -4.75 -3.85 -10.63
CA VAL A 187 -4.18 -2.65 -11.26
C VAL A 187 -4.62 -1.41 -10.50
N LEU A 188 -3.66 -0.60 -10.09
CA LEU A 188 -3.88 0.70 -9.48
C LEU A 188 -3.27 1.79 -10.37
N LYS A 189 -4.09 2.73 -10.81
CA LYS A 189 -3.62 3.96 -11.49
C LYS A 189 -3.87 5.15 -10.59
N ARG A 190 -2.83 5.94 -10.34
CA ARG A 190 -2.90 7.13 -9.49
C ARG A 190 -2.36 8.33 -10.26
N TYR A 191 -3.09 9.43 -10.18
CA TYR A 191 -2.72 10.72 -10.69
C TYR A 191 -2.67 11.70 -9.53
N ASN A 192 -1.56 12.39 -9.36
CA ASN A 192 -1.38 13.39 -8.32
C ASN A 192 -1.05 14.72 -8.98
N GLY A 193 -1.65 15.78 -8.52
CA GLY A 193 -1.33 17.14 -8.95
C GLY A 193 -1.31 18.06 -7.76
N ARG A 194 -0.30 18.89 -7.66
CA ARG A 194 -0.15 19.86 -6.58
C ARG A 194 0.30 21.19 -7.11
N ILE A 195 -0.26 22.25 -6.56
CA ILE A 195 0.13 23.64 -6.81
C ILE A 195 0.28 24.32 -5.46
N SER A 196 1.42 24.93 -5.23
CA SER A 196 1.69 25.79 -4.08
C SER A 196 2.15 27.16 -4.58
N LEU A 197 1.54 28.21 -4.05
CA LEU A 197 1.87 29.59 -4.35
C LEU A 197 1.93 30.37 -3.05
N ASP A 198 3.03 31.04 -2.81
CA ASP A 198 3.20 31.96 -1.68
C ASP A 198 3.50 33.35 -2.25
N HIS A 199 2.71 34.33 -1.93
CA HIS A 199 2.89 35.70 -2.39
C HIS A 199 2.86 36.71 -1.25
N LYS A 200 3.95 37.46 -1.12
CA LYS A 200 4.06 38.53 -0.14
C LYS A 200 3.47 39.82 -0.68
N ILE A 201 2.26 40.16 -0.27
CA ILE A 201 1.57 41.39 -0.69
C ILE A 201 2.25 42.62 -0.10
N ASN A 202 2.51 42.59 1.23
CA ASN A 202 3.24 43.63 1.93
C ASN A 202 3.96 43.08 3.17
N LYS A 203 4.50 43.95 4.04
CA LYS A 203 5.22 43.49 5.25
C LYS A 203 4.32 42.76 6.28
N ILE A 204 3.01 42.90 6.17
CA ILE A 204 2.02 42.39 7.14
C ILE A 204 1.23 41.22 6.58
N PHE A 205 0.94 41.18 5.26
CA PHE A 205 0.12 40.16 4.63
C PHE A 205 0.94 39.25 3.70
N ASN A 206 0.88 37.98 3.97
CA ASN A 206 1.30 36.86 3.11
C ASN A 206 0.07 36.02 2.74
N VAL A 207 0.00 35.57 1.52
CA VAL A 207 -1.02 34.64 0.97
C VAL A 207 -0.31 33.51 0.25
#